data_30dd4f9fadfae29e67670e3ec9d27a67
#
_entry.id   30dd4f9fadfae29e67670e3ec9d27a67
#
_cell.length_a   1.000
_cell.length_b   1.000
_cell.length_c   1.000
_cell.angle_alpha   90.00
_cell.angle_beta   90.00
_cell.angle_gamma   90.00
#
_symmetry.space_group_name_H-M   'P 1'
#
loop_
_entity.id
_entity.type
_entity.pdbx_description
1 polymer ?
#
loop_
_entity_poly.entity_id
_entity_poly.type
_entity_poly.pdbx_seq_one_letter_code
_entity_poly.pdbx_strand_id
1 'polypeptide(L)'
;MLIKIALNGARPKKQNKYIPQSLDEIRKEVKLLFENGHKVFHIHCYDEKGNESLKPEDVNSLVSSIKSISHEIQIGISSGDWIEPDLAKRKSYIKAWLHLPDFISVNMIEEDAIEISELLISKGVKIEAGLNEKKAAEKFFESGLYKDCFRILIEPEPEKLKEAIECIDEIEEVLDRDGVEAPRLLHGFNSVSWDILREAKRRGYDSRIGMEDTIYLENGEPVKSNLELINYAQKILKSVS
;
A
#
# COMPACT_ATOMS: atom_id res chain seq x y z
N MET A 1 14.21 1.06 -9.59
CA MET A 1 12.77 1.08 -9.37
C MET A 1 12.38 -0.10 -8.50
N LEU A 2 11.86 0.16 -7.30
CA LEU A 2 11.27 -0.84 -6.42
C LEU A 2 9.85 -1.19 -6.94
N ILE A 3 9.43 -2.46 -6.79
CA ILE A 3 8.03 -2.85 -6.90
C ILE A 3 7.60 -3.38 -5.54
N LYS A 4 6.72 -2.65 -4.85
CA LYS A 4 6.06 -3.07 -3.62
C LYS A 4 4.89 -4.00 -3.97
N ILE A 5 4.71 -5.09 -3.25
CA ILE A 5 3.61 -6.02 -3.50
C ILE A 5 2.42 -5.69 -2.60
N ALA A 6 1.30 -5.29 -3.21
CA ALA A 6 0.02 -5.08 -2.52
C ALA A 6 -0.77 -6.38 -2.51
N LEU A 7 -0.62 -7.14 -1.42
CA LEU A 7 -0.91 -8.58 -1.40
C LEU A 7 -2.38 -8.92 -1.59
N ASN A 8 -3.29 -8.22 -0.89
CA ASN A 8 -4.69 -8.63 -0.76
C ASN A 8 -5.70 -7.45 -0.74
N GLY A 9 -5.39 -6.32 -0.06
CA GLY A 9 -6.30 -5.20 0.10
C GLY A 9 -7.64 -5.58 0.76
N ALA A 10 -8.63 -4.72 0.61
CA ALA A 10 -10.01 -4.97 1.05
C ALA A 10 -10.82 -5.83 0.06
N ARG A 11 -10.17 -6.47 -0.93
CA ARG A 11 -10.89 -7.25 -1.95
C ARG A 11 -11.46 -8.55 -1.39
N PRO A 12 -12.75 -8.81 -1.57
CA PRO A 12 -13.36 -10.04 -1.10
C PRO A 12 -12.98 -11.24 -1.98
N LYS A 13 -12.78 -12.42 -1.37
CA LYS A 13 -12.48 -13.68 -2.08
C LYS A 13 -13.51 -14.08 -3.16
N LYS A 14 -14.74 -13.55 -3.11
CA LYS A 14 -15.73 -13.77 -4.17
C LYS A 14 -15.32 -13.17 -5.52
N GLN A 15 -14.44 -12.16 -5.55
CA GLN A 15 -13.92 -11.59 -6.78
C GLN A 15 -12.80 -12.45 -7.37
N ASN A 16 -11.94 -13.00 -6.52
CA ASN A 16 -10.92 -13.97 -6.91
C ASN A 16 -10.57 -14.85 -5.70
N LYS A 17 -10.80 -16.16 -5.80
CA LYS A 17 -10.58 -17.12 -4.71
C LYS A 17 -9.12 -17.24 -4.24
N TYR A 18 -8.19 -16.75 -5.03
CA TYR A 18 -6.75 -16.79 -4.74
C TYR A 18 -6.25 -15.59 -3.91
N ILE A 19 -7.12 -14.60 -3.61
CA ILE A 19 -6.76 -13.50 -2.71
C ILE A 19 -6.48 -14.07 -1.31
N PRO A 20 -5.25 -13.89 -0.76
CA PRO A 20 -4.93 -14.42 0.56
C PRO A 20 -5.56 -13.53 1.65
N GLN A 21 -6.37 -14.12 2.53
CA GLN A 21 -7.03 -13.43 3.64
C GLN A 21 -6.68 -14.03 5.00
N SER A 22 -6.67 -15.37 5.12
CA SER A 22 -6.25 -15.97 6.37
C SER A 22 -4.75 -15.79 6.61
N LEU A 23 -4.34 -15.79 7.88
CA LEU A 23 -2.91 -15.66 8.25
C LEU A 23 -2.05 -16.71 7.55
N ASP A 24 -2.52 -17.96 7.44
CA ASP A 24 -1.82 -19.04 6.77
C ASP A 24 -1.67 -18.80 5.27
N GLU A 25 -2.70 -18.29 4.60
CA GLU A 25 -2.64 -17.96 3.17
C GLU A 25 -1.68 -16.79 2.92
N ILE A 26 -1.79 -15.71 3.72
CA ILE A 26 -0.89 -14.56 3.66
C ILE A 26 0.57 -15.02 3.86
N ARG A 27 0.83 -15.83 4.89
CA ARG A 27 2.16 -16.34 5.18
C ARG A 27 2.72 -17.18 4.04
N LYS A 28 1.92 -18.06 3.43
CA LYS A 28 2.33 -18.89 2.29
C LYS A 28 2.67 -18.04 1.08
N GLU A 29 1.84 -17.06 0.76
CA GLU A 29 2.06 -16.17 -0.37
C GLU A 29 3.30 -15.29 -0.18
N VAL A 30 3.48 -14.69 1.00
CA VAL A 30 4.68 -13.90 1.32
C VAL A 30 5.94 -14.75 1.23
N LYS A 31 5.90 -15.98 1.76
CA LYS A 31 7.05 -16.90 1.68
C LYS A 31 7.42 -17.21 0.22
N LEU A 32 6.43 -17.56 -0.61
CA LEU A 32 6.63 -17.81 -2.04
C LEU A 32 7.26 -16.60 -2.74
N LEU A 33 6.75 -15.41 -2.49
CA LEU A 33 7.25 -14.17 -3.08
C LEU A 33 8.65 -13.82 -2.59
N PHE A 34 8.94 -14.05 -1.31
CA PHE A 34 10.28 -13.85 -0.73
C PHE A 34 11.31 -14.80 -1.34
N GLU A 35 10.99 -16.09 -1.52
CA GLU A 35 11.82 -17.06 -2.19
C GLU A 35 12.08 -16.72 -3.67
N ASN A 36 11.22 -15.88 -4.28
CA ASN A 36 11.41 -15.30 -5.61
C ASN A 36 12.07 -13.91 -5.61
N GLY A 37 12.65 -13.48 -4.46
CA GLY A 37 13.48 -12.29 -4.35
C GLY A 37 12.72 -10.99 -3.99
N HIS A 38 11.43 -11.07 -3.62
CA HIS A 38 10.63 -9.91 -3.24
C HIS A 38 10.63 -9.71 -1.73
N LYS A 39 10.82 -8.47 -1.28
CA LYS A 39 11.04 -8.17 0.15
C LYS A 39 10.10 -7.11 0.73
N VAL A 40 9.35 -6.38 -0.08
CA VAL A 40 8.53 -5.24 0.36
C VAL A 40 7.06 -5.50 0.07
N PHE A 41 6.26 -5.57 1.12
CA PHE A 41 4.85 -5.94 1.04
C PHE A 41 3.96 -4.91 1.71
N HIS A 42 2.81 -4.66 1.10
CA HIS A 42 1.66 -4.04 1.73
C HIS A 42 0.59 -5.11 1.94
N ILE A 43 0.12 -5.26 3.17
CA ILE A 43 -0.76 -6.36 3.57
C ILE A 43 -1.90 -5.82 4.43
N HIS A 44 -3.13 -6.11 4.05
CA HIS A 44 -4.27 -5.88 4.92
C HIS A 44 -4.41 -7.04 5.91
N CYS A 45 -4.52 -6.70 7.19
CA CYS A 45 -4.69 -7.65 8.28
C CYS A 45 -6.16 -8.06 8.39
N TYR A 46 -6.41 -9.35 8.65
CA TYR A 46 -7.76 -9.90 8.80
C TYR A 46 -7.92 -10.64 10.10
N ASP A 47 -9.13 -10.57 10.68
CA ASP A 47 -9.54 -11.40 11.82
C ASP A 47 -9.91 -12.82 11.35
N GLU A 48 -10.17 -13.72 12.30
CA GLU A 48 -10.56 -15.12 12.04
C GLU A 48 -11.89 -15.25 11.26
N LYS A 49 -12.71 -14.17 11.23
CA LYS A 49 -13.98 -14.14 10.51
C LYS A 49 -13.83 -13.62 9.08
N GLY A 50 -12.62 -13.20 8.70
CA GLY A 50 -12.33 -12.64 7.37
C GLY A 50 -12.71 -11.16 7.22
N ASN A 51 -12.82 -10.42 8.32
CA ASN A 51 -12.96 -8.97 8.30
C ASN A 51 -11.59 -8.32 8.46
N GLU A 52 -11.35 -7.18 7.83
CA GLU A 52 -10.15 -6.39 8.09
C GLU A 52 -10.08 -6.01 9.57
N SER A 53 -8.88 -5.98 10.13
CA SER A 53 -8.69 -5.77 11.55
C SER A 53 -7.42 -4.98 11.86
N LEU A 54 -7.54 -4.02 12.79
CA LEU A 54 -6.41 -3.32 13.42
C LEU A 54 -6.22 -3.77 14.87
N LYS A 55 -6.94 -4.79 15.34
CA LYS A 55 -6.82 -5.27 16.70
C LYS A 55 -5.41 -5.75 17.01
N PRO A 56 -4.92 -5.53 18.24
CA PRO A 56 -3.56 -5.91 18.63
C PRO A 56 -3.25 -7.39 18.41
N GLU A 57 -4.18 -8.28 18.70
CA GLU A 57 -4.02 -9.72 18.53
C GLU A 57 -3.79 -10.11 17.07
N ASP A 58 -4.53 -9.50 16.13
CA ASP A 58 -4.45 -9.81 14.70
C ASP A 58 -3.17 -9.23 14.08
N VAL A 59 -2.88 -7.95 14.34
CA VAL A 59 -1.69 -7.27 13.84
C VAL A 59 -0.41 -7.90 14.40
N ASN A 60 -0.36 -8.19 15.71
CA ASN A 60 0.79 -8.84 16.31
C ASN A 60 1.04 -10.24 15.70
N SER A 61 -0.02 -11.01 15.48
CA SER A 61 0.06 -12.34 14.86
C SER A 61 0.56 -12.26 13.42
N LEU A 62 0.04 -11.32 12.65
CA LEU A 62 0.47 -11.08 11.26
C LEU A 62 1.96 -10.72 11.21
N VAL A 63 2.36 -9.65 11.90
CA VAL A 63 3.73 -9.13 11.83
C VAL A 63 4.73 -10.17 12.34
N SER A 64 4.48 -10.82 13.49
CA SER A 64 5.38 -11.84 14.03
C SER A 64 5.48 -13.06 13.12
N SER A 65 4.36 -13.51 12.53
CA SER A 65 4.33 -14.63 11.59
C SER A 65 5.17 -14.36 10.33
N ILE A 66 5.04 -13.16 9.75
CA ILE A 66 5.81 -12.81 8.55
C ILE A 66 7.28 -12.59 8.88
N LYS A 67 7.61 -11.89 9.97
CA LYS A 67 9.01 -11.68 10.41
C LYS A 67 9.71 -12.99 10.77
N SER A 68 8.97 -14.05 11.14
CA SER A 68 9.56 -15.39 11.33
C SER A 68 10.01 -16.07 10.05
N ILE A 69 9.57 -15.62 8.87
CA ILE A 69 10.09 -16.10 7.57
C ILE A 69 11.49 -15.52 7.34
N SER A 70 11.62 -14.21 7.46
CA SER A 70 12.88 -13.48 7.38
C SER A 70 12.75 -12.06 7.93
N HIS A 71 13.79 -11.61 8.65
CA HIS A 71 13.88 -10.21 9.11
C HIS A 71 14.13 -9.20 7.97
N GLU A 72 14.53 -9.69 6.78
CA GLU A 72 14.72 -8.83 5.60
C GLU A 72 13.39 -8.39 4.96
N ILE A 73 12.29 -9.05 5.29
CA ILE A 73 10.97 -8.69 4.78
C ILE A 73 10.52 -7.37 5.42
N GLN A 74 10.16 -6.41 4.59
CA GLN A 74 9.55 -5.16 5.00
C GLN A 74 8.04 -5.27 4.86
N ILE A 75 7.32 -5.06 5.97
CA ILE A 75 5.87 -5.17 6.04
C ILE A 75 5.29 -3.78 6.24
N GLY A 76 4.41 -3.38 5.33
CA GLY A 76 3.46 -2.29 5.52
C GLY A 76 2.06 -2.84 5.75
N ILE A 77 1.25 -2.15 6.55
CA ILE A 77 -0.18 -2.40 6.69
C ILE A 77 -0.97 -1.11 6.48
N SER A 78 -2.29 -1.23 6.25
CA SER A 78 -3.19 -0.08 6.20
C SER A 78 -3.63 0.35 7.59
N SER A 79 -3.87 1.66 7.79
CA SER A 79 -4.53 2.20 8.99
C SER A 79 -5.92 2.78 8.71
N GLY A 80 -6.51 2.45 7.57
CA GLY A 80 -7.72 3.06 7.04
C GLY A 80 -8.87 3.16 8.04
N ASP A 81 -9.59 4.28 8.02
CA ASP A 81 -10.70 4.58 8.92
C ASP A 81 -11.90 3.65 8.70
N TRP A 82 -12.04 3.07 7.51
CA TRP A 82 -13.07 2.05 7.24
C TRP A 82 -12.85 0.73 8.02
N ILE A 83 -11.61 0.44 8.46
CA ILE A 83 -11.30 -0.78 9.24
C ILE A 83 -11.77 -0.62 10.68
N GLU A 84 -11.55 0.55 11.27
CA GLU A 84 -12.04 0.93 12.59
C GLU A 84 -12.38 2.42 12.59
N PRO A 85 -13.65 2.78 12.37
CA PRO A 85 -14.08 4.17 12.23
C PRO A 85 -14.07 4.95 13.55
N ASP A 86 -14.09 4.27 14.70
CA ASP A 86 -13.92 4.94 16.00
C ASP A 86 -12.45 5.30 16.22
N LEU A 87 -12.11 6.58 16.07
CA LEU A 87 -10.76 7.10 16.23
C LEU A 87 -10.14 6.74 17.59
N ALA A 88 -10.91 6.86 18.69
CA ALA A 88 -10.38 6.56 20.02
C ALA A 88 -10.01 5.08 20.15
N LYS A 89 -10.82 4.21 19.59
CA LYS A 89 -10.61 2.78 19.56
C LYS A 89 -9.47 2.41 18.61
N ARG A 90 -9.41 2.99 17.41
CA ARG A 90 -8.29 2.81 16.47
C ARG A 90 -6.96 3.22 17.11
N LYS A 91 -6.90 4.37 17.77
CA LYS A 91 -5.72 4.81 18.54
C LYS A 91 -5.37 3.87 19.68
N SER A 92 -6.38 3.33 20.40
CA SER A 92 -6.13 2.37 21.46
C SER A 92 -5.51 1.07 20.93
N TYR A 93 -5.98 0.59 19.78
CA TYR A 93 -5.41 -0.59 19.11
C TYR A 93 -3.97 -0.35 18.68
N ILE A 94 -3.70 0.75 17.99
CA ILE A 94 -2.34 1.11 17.55
C ILE A 94 -1.39 1.20 18.74
N LYS A 95 -1.82 1.82 19.86
CA LYS A 95 -1.00 1.92 21.09
C LYS A 95 -0.64 0.56 21.67
N ALA A 96 -1.56 -0.42 21.55
CA ALA A 96 -1.40 -1.75 22.13
C ALA A 96 -0.63 -2.74 21.23
N TRP A 97 -0.25 -2.37 20.01
CA TRP A 97 0.61 -3.22 19.17
C TRP A 97 1.98 -3.44 19.79
N LEU A 98 2.36 -4.70 19.93
CA LEU A 98 3.64 -5.16 20.46
C LEU A 98 4.63 -5.48 19.34
N HIS A 99 4.15 -6.06 18.23
CA HIS A 99 4.91 -6.29 17.02
C HIS A 99 4.52 -5.23 15.99
N LEU A 100 5.47 -4.32 15.71
CA LEU A 100 5.23 -3.19 14.83
C LEU A 100 5.57 -3.54 13.37
N PRO A 101 4.74 -3.13 12.40
CA PRO A 101 5.12 -3.17 11.00
C PRO A 101 6.27 -2.19 10.72
N ASP A 102 6.99 -2.37 9.61
CA ASP A 102 8.09 -1.48 9.23
C ASP A 102 7.58 -0.10 8.79
N PHE A 103 6.40 -0.07 8.16
CA PHE A 103 5.72 1.16 7.75
C PHE A 103 4.20 0.99 7.76
N ILE A 104 3.49 2.10 7.70
CA ILE A 104 2.02 2.13 7.58
C ILE A 104 1.63 3.09 6.48
N SER A 105 0.69 2.65 5.62
CA SER A 105 0.01 3.55 4.68
C SER A 105 -1.12 4.27 5.42
N VAL A 106 -1.07 5.60 5.38
CA VAL A 106 -2.10 6.48 5.95
C VAL A 106 -2.67 7.33 4.81
N ASN A 107 -3.96 7.23 4.57
CA ASN A 107 -4.63 8.01 3.53
C ASN A 107 -4.80 9.47 4.02
N MET A 108 -4.12 10.41 3.40
CA MET A 108 -4.12 11.80 3.84
C MET A 108 -5.46 12.52 3.66
N ILE A 109 -6.37 11.95 2.88
CA ILE A 109 -7.75 12.47 2.77
C ILE A 109 -8.58 12.23 4.04
N GLU A 110 -8.28 11.20 4.85
CA GLU A 110 -8.97 10.90 6.10
C GLU A 110 -8.85 12.06 7.09
N GLU A 111 -9.92 12.37 7.82
CA GLU A 111 -9.99 13.54 8.71
C GLU A 111 -8.88 13.50 9.78
N ASP A 112 -8.61 12.33 10.34
CA ASP A 112 -7.67 12.10 11.44
C ASP A 112 -6.28 11.60 11.00
N ALA A 113 -5.98 11.65 9.69
CA ALA A 113 -4.73 11.16 9.11
C ALA A 113 -3.47 11.70 9.82
N ILE A 114 -3.49 13.01 10.16
CA ILE A 114 -2.35 13.66 10.83
C ILE A 114 -2.15 13.09 12.23
N GLU A 115 -3.24 12.99 13.02
CA GLU A 115 -3.19 12.47 14.40
C GLU A 115 -2.74 11.01 14.46
N ILE A 116 -3.21 10.19 13.51
CA ILE A 116 -2.79 8.78 13.38
C ILE A 116 -1.31 8.71 12.97
N SER A 117 -0.86 9.56 12.04
CA SER A 117 0.54 9.60 11.61
C SER A 117 1.47 9.98 12.76
N GLU A 118 1.15 11.01 13.52
CA GLU A 118 1.93 11.43 14.69
C GLU A 118 2.03 10.31 15.75
N LEU A 119 0.92 9.62 16.02
CA LEU A 119 0.90 8.47 16.93
C LEU A 119 1.83 7.36 16.45
N LEU A 120 1.79 7.01 15.17
CA LEU A 120 2.62 5.97 14.56
C LEU A 120 4.10 6.34 14.59
N ILE A 121 4.44 7.59 14.23
CA ILE A 121 5.80 8.12 14.31
C ILE A 121 6.32 8.05 15.75
N SER A 122 5.50 8.41 16.74
CA SER A 122 5.88 8.33 18.17
C SER A 122 6.20 6.91 18.62
N LYS A 123 5.67 5.89 17.93
CA LYS A 123 5.98 4.45 18.14
C LYS A 123 7.18 3.97 17.33
N GLY A 124 7.79 4.81 16.51
CA GLY A 124 8.91 4.43 15.63
C GLY A 124 8.47 3.72 14.34
N VAL A 125 7.20 3.79 13.97
CA VAL A 125 6.68 3.25 12.71
C VAL A 125 6.81 4.30 11.62
N LYS A 126 7.31 3.91 10.46
CA LYS A 126 7.48 4.81 9.30
C LYS A 126 6.13 5.05 8.63
N ILE A 127 5.92 6.26 8.12
CA ILE A 127 4.69 6.65 7.42
C ILE A 127 4.91 6.59 5.91
N GLU A 128 4.00 5.92 5.22
CA GLU A 128 3.79 6.02 3.80
C GLU A 128 2.49 6.83 3.57
N ALA A 129 2.64 8.08 3.10
CA ALA A 129 1.51 9.00 2.95
C ALA A 129 0.75 8.70 1.66
N GLY A 130 -0.49 8.23 1.76
CA GLY A 130 -1.39 7.97 0.63
C GLY A 130 -2.05 9.26 0.14
N LEU A 131 -1.80 9.61 -1.11
CA LEU A 131 -2.32 10.81 -1.79
C LEU A 131 -3.16 10.38 -2.98
N ASN A 132 -4.47 10.46 -2.85
CA ASN A 132 -5.42 10.05 -3.88
C ASN A 132 -5.95 11.22 -4.73
N GLU A 133 -5.81 12.46 -4.22
CA GLU A 133 -6.24 13.68 -4.89
C GLU A 133 -5.42 14.89 -4.41
N LYS A 134 -5.53 16.03 -5.13
CA LYS A 134 -4.85 17.28 -4.81
C LYS A 134 -5.08 17.74 -3.36
N LYS A 135 -6.31 17.63 -2.86
CA LYS A 135 -6.67 18.03 -1.48
C LYS A 135 -5.90 17.23 -0.43
N ALA A 136 -5.70 15.93 -0.66
CA ALA A 136 -4.89 15.09 0.22
C ALA A 136 -3.42 15.54 0.22
N ALA A 137 -2.88 15.91 -0.95
CA ALA A 137 -1.54 16.44 -1.08
C ALA A 137 -1.37 17.80 -0.37
N GLU A 138 -2.35 18.71 -0.52
CA GLU A 138 -2.34 20.01 0.17
C GLU A 138 -2.37 19.82 1.70
N LYS A 139 -3.27 18.98 2.22
CA LYS A 139 -3.35 18.66 3.65
C LYS A 139 -2.04 18.05 4.17
N PHE A 140 -1.45 17.11 3.43
CA PHE A 140 -0.16 16.50 3.78
C PHE A 140 0.95 17.55 3.84
N PHE A 141 1.03 18.42 2.83
CA PHE A 141 2.01 19.48 2.75
C PHE A 141 1.86 20.49 3.90
N GLU A 142 0.65 21.02 4.12
CA GLU A 142 0.34 21.99 5.17
C GLU A 142 0.62 21.47 6.58
N SER A 143 0.47 20.16 6.79
CA SER A 143 0.77 19.52 8.08
C SER A 143 2.26 19.49 8.43
N GLY A 144 3.15 19.63 7.44
CA GLY A 144 4.59 19.47 7.60
C GLY A 144 5.08 18.03 7.78
N LEU A 145 4.18 17.03 7.73
CA LEU A 145 4.52 15.59 7.87
C LEU A 145 5.50 15.09 6.80
N TYR A 146 5.57 15.78 5.66
CA TYR A 146 6.51 15.41 4.60
C TYR A 146 7.98 15.37 5.05
N LYS A 147 8.33 16.07 6.13
CA LYS A 147 9.69 16.08 6.71
C LYS A 147 10.08 14.76 7.38
N ASP A 148 9.09 14.02 7.89
CA ASP A 148 9.26 12.77 8.61
C ASP A 148 8.68 11.57 7.83
N CYS A 149 8.17 11.82 6.61
CA CYS A 149 7.55 10.80 5.78
C CYS A 149 8.60 9.87 5.17
N PHE A 150 8.38 8.57 5.30
CA PHE A 150 9.25 7.54 4.71
C PHE A 150 9.11 7.47 3.19
N ARG A 151 7.88 7.60 2.68
CA ARG A 151 7.54 7.51 1.27
C ARG A 151 6.19 8.18 1.00
N ILE A 152 6.05 8.77 -0.16
CA ILE A 152 4.78 9.27 -0.68
C ILE A 152 4.21 8.20 -1.62
N LEU A 153 2.95 7.82 -1.37
CA LEU A 153 2.18 6.90 -2.19
C LEU A 153 1.17 7.72 -3.00
N ILE A 154 1.42 7.88 -4.29
CA ILE A 154 0.49 8.53 -5.23
C ILE A 154 -0.43 7.45 -5.78
N GLU A 155 -1.71 7.55 -5.49
CA GLU A 155 -2.72 6.50 -5.75
C GLU A 155 -4.03 7.08 -6.30
N PRO A 156 -4.00 7.61 -7.54
CA PRO A 156 -5.17 8.24 -8.15
C PRO A 156 -6.36 7.26 -8.22
N GLU A 157 -7.55 7.71 -7.82
CA GLU A 157 -8.77 6.90 -7.85
C GLU A 157 -9.43 6.77 -9.23
N PRO A 158 -9.31 7.76 -10.18
CA PRO A 158 -9.96 7.64 -11.47
C PRO A 158 -9.54 6.38 -12.25
N GLU A 159 -10.53 5.66 -12.79
CA GLU A 159 -10.33 4.44 -13.59
C GLU A 159 -10.12 4.71 -15.08
N LYS A 160 -10.16 5.98 -15.52
CA LYS A 160 -9.80 6.39 -16.87
C LYS A 160 -8.39 6.98 -16.85
N LEU A 161 -7.54 6.47 -17.72
CA LEU A 161 -6.11 6.86 -17.77
C LEU A 161 -5.89 8.37 -17.82
N LYS A 162 -6.63 9.10 -18.66
CA LYS A 162 -6.48 10.54 -18.79
C LYS A 162 -6.77 11.24 -17.46
N GLU A 163 -7.88 10.90 -16.81
CA GLU A 163 -8.29 11.48 -15.53
C GLU A 163 -7.29 11.11 -14.41
N ALA A 164 -6.77 9.88 -14.43
CA ALA A 164 -5.75 9.44 -13.48
C ALA A 164 -4.43 10.22 -13.65
N ILE A 165 -4.00 10.47 -14.89
CA ILE A 165 -2.79 11.28 -15.18
C ILE A 165 -2.99 12.72 -14.73
N GLU A 166 -4.14 13.33 -15.02
CA GLU A 166 -4.47 14.69 -14.55
C GLU A 166 -4.43 14.79 -13.02
N CYS A 167 -4.97 13.79 -12.32
CA CYS A 167 -4.92 13.70 -10.86
C CYS A 167 -3.47 13.59 -10.33
N ILE A 168 -2.63 12.77 -10.97
CA ILE A 168 -1.21 12.64 -10.61
C ILE A 168 -0.49 13.98 -10.78
N ASP A 169 -0.70 14.67 -11.91
CA ASP A 169 -0.06 15.95 -12.20
C ASP A 169 -0.46 17.02 -11.19
N GLU A 170 -1.74 17.04 -10.76
CA GLU A 170 -2.23 17.94 -9.71
C GLU A 170 -1.60 17.67 -8.34
N ILE A 171 -1.40 16.40 -7.97
CA ILE A 171 -0.72 16.00 -6.74
C ILE A 171 0.75 16.44 -6.79
N GLU A 172 1.43 16.17 -7.91
CA GLU A 172 2.83 16.54 -8.11
C GLU A 172 3.04 18.06 -8.08
N GLU A 173 2.12 18.84 -8.65
CA GLU A 173 2.15 20.31 -8.57
C GLU A 173 2.26 20.80 -7.12
N VAL A 174 1.54 20.16 -6.19
CA VAL A 174 1.62 20.49 -4.76
C VAL A 174 2.97 20.07 -4.17
N LEU A 175 3.42 18.85 -4.45
CA LEU A 175 4.65 18.29 -3.88
C LEU A 175 5.91 19.02 -4.37
N ASP A 176 5.89 19.58 -5.57
CA ASP A 176 7.04 20.24 -6.18
C ASP A 176 7.18 21.71 -5.78
N ARG A 177 6.16 22.33 -5.15
CA ARG A 177 6.18 23.76 -4.74
C ARG A 177 7.37 24.13 -3.84
N ASP A 178 7.70 23.26 -2.89
CA ASP A 178 8.75 23.49 -1.88
C ASP A 178 9.75 22.33 -1.77
N GLY A 179 9.89 21.55 -2.85
CA GLY A 179 10.93 20.54 -2.95
C GLY A 179 10.79 19.40 -1.95
N VAL A 180 9.59 18.77 -1.90
CA VAL A 180 9.40 17.57 -1.08
C VAL A 180 10.25 16.42 -1.63
N GLU A 181 11.32 16.06 -0.91
CA GLU A 181 12.32 15.08 -1.35
C GLU A 181 11.98 13.62 -1.03
N ALA A 182 10.89 13.35 -0.29
CA ALA A 182 10.53 11.97 0.07
C ALA A 182 10.34 11.10 -1.19
N PRO A 183 10.84 9.84 -1.18
CA PRO A 183 10.69 8.93 -2.31
C PRO A 183 9.22 8.79 -2.72
N ARG A 184 8.94 8.84 -4.04
CA ARG A 184 7.59 8.69 -4.59
C ARG A 184 7.38 7.27 -5.11
N LEU A 185 6.21 6.72 -4.79
CA LEU A 185 5.72 5.46 -5.33
C LEU A 185 4.37 5.74 -5.97
N LEU A 186 4.20 5.32 -7.21
CA LEU A 186 2.99 5.57 -8.00
C LEU A 186 2.36 4.25 -8.42
N HIS A 187 1.06 4.10 -8.21
CA HIS A 187 0.28 2.97 -8.72
C HIS A 187 -1.15 3.39 -9.07
N GLY A 188 -1.85 2.53 -9.80
CA GLY A 188 -3.26 2.68 -10.12
C GLY A 188 -4.05 1.44 -9.75
N PHE A 189 -5.37 1.54 -9.83
CA PHE A 189 -6.28 0.46 -9.51
C PHE A 189 -7.02 -0.07 -10.74
N ASN A 190 -7.43 -1.32 -10.71
CA ASN A 190 -8.29 -1.95 -11.71
C ASN A 190 -7.78 -1.78 -13.16
N SER A 191 -8.56 -1.12 -14.00
CA SER A 191 -8.29 -0.98 -15.43
C SER A 191 -7.04 -0.18 -15.77
N VAL A 192 -6.64 0.78 -14.91
CA VAL A 192 -5.47 1.65 -15.14
C VAL A 192 -4.18 1.15 -14.50
N SER A 193 -4.22 0.05 -13.73
CA SER A 193 -3.05 -0.46 -12.98
C SER A 193 -1.81 -0.62 -13.87
N TRP A 194 -1.96 -1.19 -15.06
CA TRP A 194 -0.84 -1.47 -15.96
C TRP A 194 -0.29 -0.22 -16.65
N ASP A 195 -1.17 0.71 -17.01
CA ASP A 195 -0.77 1.99 -17.61
C ASP A 195 -0.06 2.88 -16.59
N ILE A 196 -0.57 2.93 -15.35
CA ILE A 196 0.06 3.69 -14.27
C ILE A 196 1.39 3.07 -13.84
N LEU A 197 1.53 1.74 -13.89
CA LEU A 197 2.83 1.09 -13.69
C LEU A 197 3.88 1.57 -14.71
N ARG A 198 3.50 1.71 -15.99
CA ARG A 198 4.37 2.27 -17.03
C ARG A 198 4.69 3.74 -16.76
N GLU A 199 3.68 4.49 -16.33
CA GLU A 199 3.83 5.91 -16.00
C GLU A 199 4.79 6.10 -14.83
N ALA A 200 4.70 5.28 -13.78
CA ALA A 200 5.64 5.28 -12.66
C ALA A 200 7.09 5.15 -13.14
N LYS A 201 7.34 4.21 -14.07
CA LYS A 201 8.68 4.06 -14.65
C LYS A 201 9.11 5.29 -15.46
N ARG A 202 8.21 5.89 -16.27
CA ARG A 202 8.52 7.10 -17.05
C ARG A 202 8.87 8.29 -16.17
N ARG A 203 8.23 8.43 -15.01
CA ARG A 203 8.50 9.48 -14.01
C ARG A 203 9.70 9.18 -13.14
N GLY A 204 10.31 7.99 -13.24
CA GLY A 204 11.43 7.58 -12.38
C GLY A 204 11.04 7.23 -10.95
N TYR A 205 9.77 6.90 -10.72
CA TYR A 205 9.24 6.54 -9.41
C TYR A 205 9.30 5.04 -9.15
N ASP A 206 9.20 4.67 -7.88
CA ASP A 206 8.88 3.32 -7.48
C ASP A 206 7.41 3.01 -7.80
N SER A 207 7.02 1.73 -7.77
CA SER A 207 5.63 1.36 -8.01
C SER A 207 5.19 0.22 -7.10
N ARG A 208 3.90 -0.07 -7.15
CA ARG A 208 3.33 -1.26 -6.52
C ARG A 208 2.38 -1.96 -7.49
N ILE A 209 2.24 -3.27 -7.27
CA ILE A 209 1.25 -4.10 -7.94
C ILE A 209 0.92 -5.30 -7.06
N GLY A 210 -0.30 -5.75 -7.10
CA GLY A 210 -0.75 -6.95 -6.41
C GLY A 210 -2.24 -7.19 -6.56
N MET A 211 -2.74 -8.23 -5.90
CA MET A 211 -4.17 -8.57 -5.97
C MET A 211 -5.08 -7.53 -5.30
N GLU A 212 -4.52 -6.61 -4.53
CA GLU A 212 -5.20 -5.41 -4.07
C GLU A 212 -5.49 -4.45 -5.22
N ASP A 213 -4.53 -4.25 -6.14
CA ASP A 213 -4.64 -3.26 -7.21
C ASP A 213 -5.42 -3.79 -8.40
N THR A 214 -5.14 -5.04 -8.81
CA THR A 214 -5.85 -5.72 -9.90
C THR A 214 -5.83 -7.24 -9.72
N ILE A 215 -6.87 -7.90 -10.21
CA ILE A 215 -6.97 -9.37 -10.26
C ILE A 215 -6.90 -9.90 -11.70
N TYR A 216 -6.52 -9.04 -12.65
CA TYR A 216 -6.43 -9.36 -14.07
C TYR A 216 -5.08 -8.96 -14.64
N LEU A 217 -4.58 -9.75 -15.58
CA LEU A 217 -3.54 -9.30 -16.50
C LEU A 217 -4.10 -8.27 -17.49
N GLU A 218 -3.23 -7.57 -18.20
CA GLU A 218 -3.62 -6.54 -19.17
C GLU A 218 -4.51 -7.07 -20.31
N ASN A 219 -4.39 -8.36 -20.64
CA ASN A 219 -5.23 -9.03 -21.62
C ASN A 219 -6.62 -9.44 -21.09
N GLY A 220 -6.93 -9.12 -19.82
CA GLY A 220 -8.19 -9.47 -19.17
C GLY A 220 -8.23 -10.87 -18.57
N GLU A 221 -7.15 -11.64 -18.61
CA GLU A 221 -7.09 -12.95 -17.97
C GLU A 221 -7.00 -12.82 -16.45
N PRO A 222 -7.82 -13.54 -15.67
CA PRO A 222 -7.76 -13.50 -14.21
C PRO A 222 -6.50 -14.20 -13.70
N VAL A 223 -5.83 -13.60 -12.74
CA VAL A 223 -4.62 -14.16 -12.13
C VAL A 223 -4.91 -15.14 -11.01
N LYS A 224 -3.94 -16.00 -10.71
CA LYS A 224 -4.02 -17.03 -9.66
C LYS A 224 -3.09 -16.76 -8.48
N SER A 225 -2.20 -15.77 -8.56
CA SER A 225 -1.26 -15.40 -7.49
C SER A 225 -0.69 -14.00 -7.70
N ASN A 226 -0.17 -13.40 -6.64
CA ASN A 226 0.61 -12.16 -6.76
C ASN A 226 1.91 -12.38 -7.55
N LEU A 227 2.51 -13.58 -7.48
CA LEU A 227 3.71 -13.87 -8.24
C LEU A 227 3.48 -13.76 -9.76
N GLU A 228 2.30 -14.15 -10.24
CA GLU A 228 1.92 -13.99 -11.65
C GLU A 228 1.84 -12.52 -12.05
N LEU A 229 1.20 -11.67 -11.22
CA LEU A 229 1.15 -10.21 -11.44
C LEU A 229 2.55 -9.59 -11.48
N ILE A 230 3.40 -9.94 -10.51
CA ILE A 230 4.76 -9.39 -10.42
C ILE A 230 5.62 -9.81 -11.62
N ASN A 231 5.56 -11.07 -12.02
CA ASN A 231 6.28 -11.54 -13.20
C ASN A 231 5.84 -10.80 -14.46
N TYR A 232 4.55 -10.54 -14.60
CA TYR A 232 4.01 -9.77 -15.70
C TYR A 232 4.45 -8.29 -15.65
N ALA A 233 4.40 -7.67 -14.45
CA ALA A 233 4.89 -6.31 -14.23
C ALA A 233 6.36 -6.16 -14.60
N GLN A 234 7.21 -7.08 -14.17
CA GLN A 234 8.64 -7.08 -14.52
C GLN A 234 8.88 -7.20 -16.02
N LYS A 235 8.04 -7.99 -16.74
CA LYS A 235 8.11 -8.10 -18.19
C LYS A 235 7.73 -6.78 -18.87
N ILE A 236 6.62 -6.14 -18.43
CA ILE A 236 6.20 -4.82 -18.94
C ILE A 236 7.32 -3.80 -18.73
N LEU A 237 7.86 -3.70 -17.54
CA LEU A 237 8.88 -2.72 -17.21
C LEU A 237 10.19 -2.88 -17.98
N LYS A 238 10.52 -4.08 -18.45
CA LYS A 238 11.68 -4.29 -19.35
C LYS A 238 11.44 -3.72 -20.74
N SER A 239 10.19 -3.59 -21.18
CA SER A 239 9.83 -3.08 -22.51
C SER A 239 9.61 -1.55 -22.54
N VAL A 240 9.52 -0.90 -21.40
CA VAL A 240 9.43 0.57 -21.30
C VAL A 240 10.83 1.14 -21.37
N SER A 241 11.12 1.92 -22.40
CA SER A 241 12.39 2.65 -22.61
C SER A 241 12.39 3.95 -21.82
#